data_4bac298274df12e567f4491b375ce014
#
_entry.id   4bac298274df12e567f4491b375ce014
#
_cell.length_a   1.000
_cell.length_b   1.000
_cell.length_c   1.000
_cell.angle_alpha   90.00
_cell.angle_beta   90.00
_cell.angle_gamma   90.00
#
_symmetry.space_group_name_H-M   'P 1'
#
loop_
_entity.id
_entity.type
_entity.pdbx_description
1 polymer ?
#
loop_
_entity_poly.entity_id
_entity_poly.type
_entity_poly.pdbx_seq_one_letter_code
_entity_poly.pdbx_strand_id
1 'polypeptide(L)'
;MTLGSLFDGIAGFPLAASKAEIVTLWASEIEPFPIRVSKAHFPEVQQVGDITKLDGAGLPPVDIICGGSPCQDLSVAGARAGLAGERSGLFLHQIRIIKEMRDADIRRGRTAEFVRPRWMLWENVPGAFSSGDPKGEDFRIVLEEAARVVDPACHVPRPAKGQWLGAGYLLADGFSIAWRTVDAQFFGVPQRRRRIALVVDFAGLCAPEVLFIDDGLPGYYPEGQSPREAFARSLAAGA
;
A
#
# COMPACT_ATOMS: atom_id res chain seq x y z
N MET A 1 -16.55 2.97 6.27
CA MET A 1 -15.41 2.03 6.13
C MET A 1 -14.52 2.16 7.34
N THR A 2 -13.74 1.12 7.63
CA THR A 2 -12.82 1.07 8.77
C THR A 2 -11.36 0.90 8.31
N LEU A 3 -10.41 1.42 9.11
CA LEU A 3 -8.99 1.45 8.77
C LEU A 3 -8.13 0.89 9.91
N GLY A 4 -7.10 0.13 9.55
CA GLY A 4 -5.94 -0.21 10.36
C GLY A 4 -4.70 0.45 9.79
N SER A 5 -3.95 1.16 10.62
CA SER A 5 -2.73 1.88 10.22
C SER A 5 -1.49 1.15 10.72
N LEU A 6 -0.58 0.82 9.82
CA LEU A 6 0.72 0.22 10.12
C LEU A 6 1.84 1.25 9.88
N PHE A 7 2.88 1.24 10.70
CA PHE A 7 3.94 2.25 10.67
C PHE A 7 3.37 3.66 10.81
N ASP A 8 2.47 3.82 11.77
CA ASP A 8 1.53 4.96 11.85
C ASP A 8 2.22 6.33 11.99
N GLY A 9 3.44 6.35 12.55
CA GLY A 9 4.13 7.59 12.83
C GLY A 9 3.29 8.49 13.72
N ILE A 10 3.09 9.73 13.30
CA ILE A 10 2.29 10.75 14.02
C ILE A 10 0.81 10.76 13.58
N ALA A 11 0.26 9.64 13.13
CA ALA A 11 -1.13 9.48 12.71
C ALA A 11 -1.50 10.18 11.38
N GLY A 12 -0.62 10.13 10.40
CA GLY A 12 -0.88 10.71 9.07
C GLY A 12 -2.03 10.02 8.34
N PHE A 13 -2.09 8.69 8.35
CA PHE A 13 -3.19 7.92 7.77
C PHE A 13 -4.50 8.07 8.55
N PRO A 14 -4.55 8.01 9.89
CA PRO A 14 -5.75 8.35 10.67
C PRO A 14 -6.30 9.74 10.37
N LEU A 15 -5.42 10.76 10.24
CA LEU A 15 -5.85 12.11 9.88
C LEU A 15 -6.47 12.17 8.49
N ALA A 16 -5.89 11.50 7.51
CA ALA A 16 -6.45 11.43 6.17
C ALA A 16 -7.78 10.67 6.16
N ALA A 17 -7.87 9.56 6.89
CA ALA A 17 -9.06 8.75 7.05
C ALA A 17 -10.23 9.54 7.67
N SER A 18 -9.96 10.32 8.72
CA SER A 18 -10.99 11.14 9.38
C SER A 18 -11.61 12.18 8.44
N LYS A 19 -10.81 12.76 7.53
CA LYS A 19 -11.30 13.70 6.50
C LYS A 19 -12.15 13.03 5.42
N ALA A 20 -12.01 11.72 5.24
CA ALA A 20 -12.78 10.91 4.30
C ALA A 20 -13.91 10.10 5.00
N GLU A 21 -14.26 10.44 6.25
CA GLU A 21 -15.26 9.74 7.05
C GLU A 21 -14.97 8.24 7.23
N ILE A 22 -13.69 7.87 7.23
CA ILE A 22 -13.23 6.52 7.50
C ILE A 22 -12.78 6.42 8.95
N VAL A 23 -13.27 5.43 9.68
CA VAL A 23 -12.98 5.24 11.10
C VAL A 23 -11.73 4.40 11.28
N THR A 24 -10.68 4.97 11.88
CA THR A 24 -9.50 4.20 12.26
C THR A 24 -9.77 3.42 13.54
N LEU A 25 -9.62 2.09 13.51
CA LEU A 25 -9.85 1.23 14.69
C LEU A 25 -8.55 1.01 15.48
N TRP A 26 -7.44 0.82 14.81
CA TRP A 26 -6.16 0.55 15.45
C TRP A 26 -4.98 1.09 14.64
N ALA A 27 -3.86 1.30 15.34
CA ALA A 27 -2.61 1.74 14.75
C ALA A 27 -1.41 0.99 15.36
N SER A 28 -0.44 0.62 14.53
CA SER A 28 0.82 -0.02 14.91
C SER A 28 1.97 0.98 14.74
N GLU A 29 2.63 1.27 15.85
CA GLU A 29 3.82 2.11 15.95
C GLU A 29 4.65 1.64 17.15
N ILE A 30 5.98 1.79 17.10
CA ILE A 30 6.89 1.41 18.18
C ILE A 30 7.56 2.59 18.88
N GLU A 31 7.65 3.71 18.18
CA GLU A 31 8.34 4.89 18.70
C GLU A 31 7.48 5.66 19.71
N PRO A 32 7.98 5.91 20.93
CA PRO A 32 7.18 6.51 21.99
C PRO A 32 6.67 7.93 21.68
N PHE A 33 7.43 8.74 20.93
CA PHE A 33 7.02 10.10 20.60
C PHE A 33 5.86 10.11 19.61
N PRO A 34 5.94 9.45 18.44
CA PRO A 34 4.80 9.31 17.53
C PRO A 34 3.54 8.75 18.20
N ILE A 35 3.68 7.70 19.02
CA ILE A 35 2.55 7.13 19.78
C ILE A 35 1.86 8.18 20.66
N ARG A 36 2.63 9.06 21.36
CA ARG A 36 2.02 10.13 22.17
C ARG A 36 1.25 11.13 21.33
N VAL A 37 1.79 11.49 20.15
CA VAL A 37 1.11 12.40 19.21
C VAL A 37 -0.19 11.76 18.69
N SER A 38 -0.13 10.52 18.24
CA SER A 38 -1.29 9.76 17.76
C SER A 38 -2.39 9.68 18.83
N LYS A 39 -2.03 9.30 20.07
CA LYS A 39 -2.99 9.25 21.20
C LYS A 39 -3.60 10.59 21.59
N ALA A 40 -2.86 11.69 21.42
CA ALA A 40 -3.38 13.02 21.73
C ALA A 40 -4.44 13.48 20.71
N HIS A 41 -4.30 13.11 19.45
CA HIS A 41 -5.21 13.50 18.37
C HIS A 41 -6.33 12.48 18.11
N PHE A 42 -6.07 11.20 18.37
CA PHE A 42 -6.99 10.09 18.12
C PHE A 42 -7.00 9.15 19.33
N PRO A 43 -7.54 9.60 20.47
CA PRO A 43 -7.53 8.83 21.72
C PRO A 43 -8.33 7.51 21.64
N GLU A 44 -9.28 7.42 20.70
CA GLU A 44 -10.11 6.25 20.44
C GLU A 44 -9.40 5.16 19.63
N VAL A 45 -8.29 5.50 18.97
CA VAL A 45 -7.54 4.54 18.14
C VAL A 45 -6.70 3.63 19.05
N GLN A 46 -6.95 2.33 18.95
CA GLN A 46 -6.19 1.34 19.71
C GLN A 46 -4.74 1.24 19.21
N GLN A 47 -3.78 1.52 20.08
CA GLN A 47 -2.37 1.29 19.78
C GLN A 47 -2.03 -0.18 19.98
N VAL A 48 -1.65 -0.88 18.89
CA VAL A 48 -1.41 -2.34 18.90
C VAL A 48 0.08 -2.73 18.96
N GLY A 49 0.99 -1.75 18.88
CA GLY A 49 2.42 -1.95 19.11
C GLY A 49 3.19 -2.47 17.90
N ASP A 50 4.14 -3.36 18.14
CA ASP A 50 5.14 -3.82 17.18
C ASP A 50 4.54 -4.78 16.14
N ILE A 51 4.60 -4.39 14.86
CA ILE A 51 4.08 -5.15 13.71
C ILE A 51 4.65 -6.58 13.64
N THR A 52 5.88 -6.80 14.09
CA THR A 52 6.53 -8.11 14.03
C THR A 52 5.89 -9.12 14.99
N LYS A 53 5.19 -8.63 16.02
CA LYS A 53 4.54 -9.41 17.09
C LYS A 53 3.04 -9.52 16.94
N LEU A 54 2.43 -8.78 15.98
CA LEU A 54 0.99 -8.79 15.79
C LEU A 54 0.53 -10.11 15.15
N ASP A 55 -0.62 -10.59 15.63
CA ASP A 55 -1.42 -11.61 14.97
C ASP A 55 -2.59 -10.94 14.25
N GLY A 56 -2.55 -10.94 12.92
CA GLY A 56 -3.61 -10.32 12.11
C GLY A 56 -4.99 -10.96 12.29
N ALA A 57 -5.05 -12.24 12.66
CA ALA A 57 -6.30 -12.94 12.93
C ALA A 57 -6.98 -12.46 14.22
N GLY A 58 -6.20 -11.99 15.20
CA GLY A 58 -6.66 -11.48 16.49
C GLY A 58 -7.02 -10.00 16.48
N LEU A 59 -6.60 -9.23 15.47
CA LEU A 59 -6.95 -7.81 15.36
C LEU A 59 -8.42 -7.60 14.98
N PRO A 60 -9.04 -6.47 15.41
CA PRO A 60 -10.33 -6.06 14.89
C PRO A 60 -10.27 -5.96 13.35
N PRO A 61 -11.11 -6.69 12.60
CA PRO A 61 -11.07 -6.70 11.17
C PRO A 61 -11.50 -5.36 10.58
N VAL A 62 -10.71 -4.85 9.62
CA VAL A 62 -10.88 -3.53 8.98
C VAL A 62 -11.06 -3.68 7.47
N ASP A 63 -11.70 -2.70 6.83
CA ASP A 63 -11.91 -2.69 5.39
C ASP A 63 -10.62 -2.32 4.63
N ILE A 64 -9.78 -1.48 5.25
CA ILE A 64 -8.56 -0.93 4.67
C ILE A 64 -7.39 -1.16 5.63
N ILE A 65 -6.25 -1.62 5.12
CA ILE A 65 -4.96 -1.57 5.81
C ILE A 65 -4.04 -0.61 5.06
N CYS A 66 -3.59 0.44 5.76
CA CYS A 66 -2.56 1.35 5.25
C CYS A 66 -1.21 1.05 5.90
N GLY A 67 -0.12 1.29 5.16
CA GLY A 67 1.23 1.19 5.72
C GLY A 67 2.28 1.88 4.85
N GLY A 68 3.24 2.51 5.51
CA GLY A 68 4.44 3.09 4.89
C GLY A 68 5.68 2.42 5.47
N SER A 69 6.01 1.22 5.01
CA SER A 69 7.18 0.50 5.53
C SER A 69 8.48 1.27 5.28
N PRO A 70 9.47 1.26 6.20
CA PRO A 70 10.76 1.90 5.99
C PRO A 70 11.43 1.44 4.68
N CYS A 71 12.01 2.39 3.92
CA CYS A 71 12.59 2.13 2.60
C CYS A 71 13.80 1.17 2.65
N GLN A 72 14.52 1.15 3.78
CA GLN A 72 15.71 0.30 3.97
C GLN A 72 15.37 -1.20 4.03
N ASP A 73 14.10 -1.55 4.22
CA ASP A 73 13.62 -2.90 4.41
C ASP A 73 13.13 -3.57 3.11
N LEU A 74 13.18 -2.88 1.98
CA LEU A 74 12.84 -3.45 0.67
C LEU A 74 13.99 -4.22 0.02
N SER A 75 15.23 -4.09 0.52
CA SER A 75 16.38 -4.76 -0.09
C SER A 75 16.33 -6.28 0.14
N VAL A 76 16.06 -7.00 -0.92
CA VAL A 76 15.88 -8.46 -1.00
C VAL A 76 17.14 -9.26 -0.70
N ALA A 77 18.31 -8.62 -0.57
CA ALA A 77 19.53 -9.30 -0.17
C ALA A 77 19.37 -10.09 1.16
N GLY A 78 18.43 -9.67 2.03
CA GLY A 78 18.07 -10.42 3.22
C GLY A 78 17.12 -11.60 3.00
N ALA A 79 16.23 -11.54 1.99
CA ALA A 79 15.25 -12.60 1.75
C ALA A 79 15.86 -13.89 1.19
N ARG A 80 17.04 -13.82 0.55
CA ARG A 80 17.80 -15.02 0.10
C ARG A 80 18.61 -15.68 1.20
N ALA A 81 18.82 -15.02 2.35
CA ALA A 81 19.53 -15.56 3.50
C ALA A 81 18.65 -16.40 4.46
N GLY A 82 17.40 -16.68 4.06
CA GLY A 82 16.46 -17.38 4.93
C GLY A 82 15.96 -16.48 6.07
N LEU A 83 15.01 -16.96 6.86
CA LEU A 83 14.33 -16.31 8.00
C LEU A 83 15.21 -15.63 9.08
N ALA A 84 16.52 -15.43 8.83
CA ALA A 84 17.50 -14.89 9.76
C ALA A 84 17.94 -13.44 9.49
N GLY A 85 17.39 -12.73 8.49
CA GLY A 85 17.71 -11.33 8.20
C GLY A 85 16.73 -10.38 8.88
N GLU A 86 17.07 -9.84 10.04
CA GLU A 86 16.20 -9.04 10.93
C GLU A 86 15.69 -7.70 10.36
N ARG A 87 16.02 -7.28 9.14
CA ARG A 87 15.67 -5.94 8.60
C ARG A 87 14.92 -5.91 7.27
N SER A 88 14.80 -7.01 6.55
CA SER A 88 14.22 -7.04 5.19
C SER A 88 12.74 -7.43 5.15
N GLY A 89 12.06 -7.44 6.27
CA GLY A 89 10.77 -8.09 6.43
C GLY A 89 9.57 -7.19 6.77
N LEU A 90 9.73 -5.90 7.04
CA LEU A 90 8.63 -5.11 7.58
C LEU A 90 7.45 -4.96 6.59
N PHE A 91 7.71 -4.81 5.30
CA PHE A 91 6.66 -4.88 4.28
C PHE A 91 6.00 -6.27 4.25
N LEU A 92 6.78 -7.34 4.38
CA LEU A 92 6.23 -8.72 4.42
C LEU A 92 5.36 -8.95 5.66
N HIS A 93 5.63 -8.26 6.77
CA HIS A 93 4.73 -8.29 7.93
C HIS A 93 3.40 -7.60 7.64
N GLN A 94 3.36 -6.52 6.86
CA GLN A 94 2.10 -5.93 6.39
C GLN A 94 1.31 -6.96 5.56
N ILE A 95 1.95 -7.64 4.61
CA ILE A 95 1.33 -8.69 3.80
C ILE A 95 0.86 -9.87 4.68
N ARG A 96 1.67 -10.29 5.65
CA ARG A 96 1.31 -11.37 6.59
C ARG A 96 0.05 -11.02 7.38
N ILE A 97 -0.02 -9.83 7.97
CA ILE A 97 -1.19 -9.37 8.74
C ILE A 97 -2.44 -9.33 7.86
N ILE A 98 -2.33 -8.86 6.62
CA ILE A 98 -3.43 -8.86 5.66
C ILE A 98 -3.91 -10.29 5.38
N LYS A 99 -3.00 -11.22 5.08
CA LYS A 99 -3.33 -12.65 4.85
C LYS A 99 -4.02 -13.27 6.06
N GLU A 100 -3.42 -13.13 7.24
CA GLU A 100 -3.97 -13.66 8.50
C GLU A 100 -5.38 -13.13 8.80
N MET A 101 -5.62 -11.83 8.60
CA MET A 101 -6.92 -11.21 8.81
C MET A 101 -7.95 -11.71 7.79
N ARG A 102 -7.60 -11.78 6.51
CA ARG A 102 -8.47 -12.30 5.44
C ARG A 102 -8.83 -13.76 5.68
N ASP A 103 -7.84 -14.60 6.01
CA ASP A 103 -8.08 -16.02 6.32
C ASP A 103 -9.00 -16.19 7.55
N ALA A 104 -8.84 -15.35 8.56
CA ALA A 104 -9.73 -15.36 9.73
C ALA A 104 -11.15 -14.90 9.35
N ASP A 105 -11.29 -13.91 8.49
CA ASP A 105 -12.60 -13.40 8.05
C ASP A 105 -13.33 -14.44 7.16
N ILE A 106 -12.61 -15.16 6.32
CA ILE A 106 -13.15 -16.31 5.54
C ILE A 106 -13.61 -17.42 6.50
N ARG A 107 -12.81 -17.77 7.52
CA ARG A 107 -13.22 -18.76 8.52
C ARG A 107 -14.46 -18.35 9.31
N ARG A 108 -14.72 -17.03 9.43
CA ARG A 108 -15.95 -16.48 10.01
C ARG A 108 -17.15 -16.49 9.05
N GLY A 109 -16.99 -17.03 7.83
CA GLY A 109 -18.04 -17.19 6.83
C GLY A 109 -18.21 -16.02 5.86
N ARG A 110 -17.28 -15.06 5.82
CA ARG A 110 -17.29 -14.01 4.78
C ARG A 110 -16.76 -14.53 3.46
N THR A 111 -17.30 -14.02 2.36
CA THR A 111 -16.96 -14.46 1.00
C THR A 111 -16.82 -13.26 0.06
N ALA A 112 -16.07 -13.44 -1.02
CA ALA A 112 -15.92 -12.49 -2.11
C ALA A 112 -15.52 -11.07 -1.62
N GLU A 113 -16.22 -10.05 -2.08
CA GLU A 113 -15.97 -8.63 -1.78
C GLU A 113 -16.16 -8.25 -0.31
N PHE A 114 -16.77 -9.12 0.49
CA PHE A 114 -16.98 -8.88 1.92
C PHE A 114 -15.83 -9.35 2.82
N VAL A 115 -14.83 -10.05 2.27
CA VAL A 115 -13.65 -10.49 3.01
C VAL A 115 -12.75 -9.28 3.34
N ARG A 116 -12.41 -9.11 4.61
CA ARG A 116 -11.63 -7.99 5.10
C ARG A 116 -10.18 -8.37 5.46
N PRO A 117 -9.21 -7.50 5.18
CA PRO A 117 -9.36 -6.24 4.45
C PRO A 117 -9.61 -6.50 2.96
N ARG A 118 -10.46 -5.65 2.35
CA ARG A 118 -10.59 -5.61 0.90
C ARG A 118 -9.48 -4.78 0.27
N TRP A 119 -9.03 -3.72 0.97
CA TRP A 119 -8.10 -2.74 0.42
C TRP A 119 -6.77 -2.73 1.15
N MET A 120 -5.70 -2.57 0.39
CA MET A 120 -4.39 -2.18 0.91
C MET A 120 -3.95 -0.86 0.30
N LEU A 121 -3.42 0.03 1.14
CA LEU A 121 -2.68 1.21 0.71
C LEU A 121 -1.24 1.09 1.20
N TRP A 122 -0.29 1.28 0.29
CA TRP A 122 1.13 1.30 0.64
C TRP A 122 1.77 2.60 0.15
N GLU A 123 2.50 3.28 1.02
CA GLU A 123 3.24 4.49 0.72
C GLU A 123 4.74 4.21 0.79
N ASN A 124 5.51 4.76 -0.17
CA ASN A 124 6.96 4.71 -0.09
C ASN A 124 7.62 5.81 -0.93
N VAL A 125 8.94 5.90 -0.88
CA VAL A 125 9.72 6.83 -1.70
C VAL A 125 9.91 6.29 -3.12
N PRO A 126 10.03 7.15 -4.17
CA PRO A 126 10.24 6.72 -5.56
C PRO A 126 11.51 5.89 -5.78
N GLY A 127 12.47 5.92 -4.85
CA GLY A 127 13.64 5.05 -4.87
C GLY A 127 13.33 3.56 -4.95
N ALA A 128 12.17 3.13 -4.42
CA ALA A 128 11.71 1.74 -4.50
C ALA A 128 11.58 1.22 -5.95
N PHE A 129 11.28 2.09 -6.92
CA PHE A 129 11.21 1.71 -8.34
C PHE A 129 12.53 1.25 -8.95
N SER A 130 13.65 1.61 -8.33
CA SER A 130 14.98 1.33 -8.83
C SER A 130 15.85 0.53 -7.87
N SER A 131 15.36 0.23 -6.68
CA SER A 131 16.07 -0.57 -5.67
C SER A 131 16.07 -2.06 -6.01
N GLY A 132 16.96 -2.80 -5.37
CA GLY A 132 17.13 -4.24 -5.54
C GLY A 132 18.21 -4.62 -6.55
N ASP A 133 18.58 -5.89 -6.53
CA ASP A 133 19.51 -6.52 -7.48
C ASP A 133 18.84 -7.79 -8.01
N PRO A 134 18.54 -7.82 -9.30
CA PRO A 134 18.76 -6.77 -10.31
C PRO A 134 17.84 -5.54 -10.11
N LYS A 135 18.25 -4.38 -10.67
CA LYS A 135 17.54 -3.10 -10.54
C LYS A 135 16.02 -3.24 -10.77
N GLY A 136 15.22 -2.66 -9.86
CA GLY A 136 13.75 -2.70 -9.89
C GLY A 136 13.14 -3.97 -9.31
N GLU A 137 13.97 -4.85 -8.73
CA GLU A 137 13.50 -6.12 -8.15
C GLU A 137 12.65 -5.90 -6.89
N ASP A 138 13.00 -4.94 -6.04
CA ASP A 138 12.27 -4.70 -4.81
C ASP A 138 10.81 -4.31 -5.08
N PHE A 139 10.57 -3.43 -6.04
CA PHE A 139 9.19 -3.04 -6.38
C PHE A 139 8.43 -4.19 -7.08
N ARG A 140 9.13 -5.03 -7.86
CA ARG A 140 8.55 -6.26 -8.40
C ARG A 140 8.02 -7.15 -7.27
N ILE A 141 8.80 -7.33 -6.22
CA ILE A 141 8.41 -8.14 -5.06
C ILE A 141 7.22 -7.50 -4.32
N VAL A 142 7.21 -6.18 -4.17
CA VAL A 142 6.04 -5.49 -3.58
C VAL A 142 4.76 -5.82 -4.35
N LEU A 143 4.79 -5.75 -5.68
CA LEU A 143 3.63 -6.08 -6.52
C LEU A 143 3.26 -7.56 -6.43
N GLU A 144 4.26 -8.44 -6.51
CA GLU A 144 4.05 -9.89 -6.48
C GLU A 144 3.51 -10.38 -5.13
N GLU A 145 4.05 -9.92 -4.01
CA GLU A 145 3.55 -10.31 -2.68
C GLU A 145 2.17 -9.74 -2.39
N ALA A 146 1.84 -8.54 -2.89
CA ALA A 146 0.50 -8.00 -2.83
C ALA A 146 -0.49 -8.86 -3.67
N ALA A 147 -0.12 -9.25 -4.88
CA ALA A 147 -0.92 -10.14 -5.73
C ALA A 147 -1.14 -11.52 -5.09
N ARG A 148 -0.10 -12.07 -4.45
CA ARG A 148 -0.12 -13.38 -3.79
C ARG A 148 -1.00 -13.46 -2.53
N VAL A 149 -1.58 -12.36 -2.12
CA VAL A 149 -2.66 -12.38 -1.11
C VAL A 149 -3.90 -13.08 -1.66
N VAL A 150 -4.18 -12.94 -2.96
CA VAL A 150 -5.36 -13.52 -3.64
C VAL A 150 -4.97 -14.72 -4.48
N ASP A 151 -3.94 -14.60 -5.30
CA ASP A 151 -3.44 -15.67 -6.16
C ASP A 151 -2.00 -16.06 -5.74
N PRO A 152 -1.83 -17.13 -4.94
CA PRO A 152 -0.51 -17.60 -4.50
C PRO A 152 0.45 -17.97 -5.64
N ALA A 153 -0.06 -18.27 -6.83
CA ALA A 153 0.73 -18.65 -8.00
C ALA A 153 1.11 -17.43 -8.87
N CYS A 154 0.61 -16.23 -8.52
CA CYS A 154 0.86 -15.03 -9.29
C CYS A 154 2.37 -14.73 -9.39
N HIS A 155 2.82 -14.44 -10.59
CA HIS A 155 4.17 -13.98 -10.88
C HIS A 155 4.11 -12.65 -11.64
N VAL A 156 4.78 -11.64 -11.11
CA VAL A 156 4.86 -10.32 -11.72
C VAL A 156 6.19 -10.19 -12.47
N PRO A 157 6.18 -10.06 -13.81
CA PRO A 157 7.40 -9.90 -14.58
C PRO A 157 8.06 -8.56 -14.30
N ARG A 158 9.38 -8.55 -14.19
CA ARG A 158 10.16 -7.32 -14.09
C ARG A 158 10.24 -6.62 -15.45
N PRO A 159 10.12 -5.28 -15.53
CA PRO A 159 10.34 -4.57 -16.77
C PRO A 159 11.73 -4.88 -17.38
N ALA A 160 11.81 -5.06 -18.70
CA ALA A 160 13.02 -5.51 -19.39
C ALA A 160 14.26 -4.63 -19.10
N LYS A 161 14.07 -3.32 -18.91
CA LYS A 161 15.13 -2.37 -18.54
C LYS A 161 15.28 -2.16 -17.03
N GLY A 162 14.58 -2.94 -16.18
CA GLY A 162 14.57 -2.80 -14.72
C GLY A 162 14.08 -1.44 -14.23
N GLN A 163 13.31 -0.71 -15.02
CA GLN A 163 12.81 0.61 -14.67
C GLN A 163 11.27 0.58 -14.68
N TRP A 164 10.69 0.75 -13.51
CA TRP A 164 9.25 0.91 -13.35
C TRP A 164 8.82 2.34 -13.72
N LEU A 165 7.66 2.46 -14.35
CA LEU A 165 7.04 3.75 -14.60
C LEU A 165 6.51 4.35 -13.29
N GLY A 166 6.48 5.68 -13.22
CA GLY A 166 5.98 6.41 -12.06
C GLY A 166 4.47 6.25 -11.81
N ALA A 167 3.75 5.64 -12.75
CA ALA A 167 2.36 5.23 -12.63
C ALA A 167 2.12 3.98 -13.45
N GLY A 168 1.20 3.11 -13.01
CA GLY A 168 0.82 1.89 -13.69
C GLY A 168 -0.22 1.10 -12.91
N TYR A 169 -0.68 0.00 -13.49
CA TYR A 169 -1.62 -0.90 -12.83
C TYR A 169 -1.46 -2.34 -13.34
N LEU A 170 -1.97 -3.27 -12.56
CA LEU A 170 -2.13 -4.69 -12.90
C LEU A 170 -3.61 -5.06 -12.68
N LEU A 171 -4.19 -5.75 -13.64
CA LEU A 171 -5.52 -6.35 -13.53
C LEU A 171 -5.38 -7.86 -13.63
N ALA A 172 -6.02 -8.58 -12.72
CA ALA A 172 -6.05 -10.03 -12.70
C ALA A 172 -7.45 -10.53 -12.33
N ASP A 173 -7.66 -11.84 -12.41
CA ASP A 173 -8.93 -12.41 -12.00
C ASP A 173 -9.14 -12.21 -10.49
N GLY A 174 -10.16 -11.44 -10.13
CA GLY A 174 -10.58 -11.18 -8.76
C GLY A 174 -9.77 -10.13 -7.98
N PHE A 175 -8.74 -9.50 -8.54
CA PHE A 175 -8.01 -8.41 -7.86
C PHE A 175 -7.38 -7.42 -8.83
N SER A 176 -7.02 -6.24 -8.31
CA SER A 176 -6.26 -5.24 -9.05
C SER A 176 -5.27 -4.50 -8.16
N ILE A 177 -4.19 -4.01 -8.78
CA ILE A 177 -3.16 -3.19 -8.15
C ILE A 177 -2.97 -1.94 -9.02
N ALA A 178 -2.88 -0.77 -8.42
CA ALA A 178 -2.52 0.46 -9.10
C ALA A 178 -1.49 1.23 -8.29
N TRP A 179 -0.58 1.92 -8.97
CA TRP A 179 0.40 2.78 -8.32
C TRP A 179 0.61 4.07 -9.09
N ARG A 180 0.91 5.14 -8.37
CA ARG A 180 1.37 6.41 -8.96
C ARG A 180 2.31 7.14 -8.03
N THR A 181 3.21 7.93 -8.60
CA THR A 181 3.99 8.91 -7.84
C THR A 181 3.16 10.17 -7.67
N VAL A 182 3.00 10.59 -6.42
CA VAL A 182 2.38 11.86 -6.03
C VAL A 182 3.44 12.79 -5.43
N ASP A 183 3.25 14.11 -5.58
CA ASP A 183 4.14 15.11 -4.99
C ASP A 183 3.32 16.12 -4.17
N ALA A 184 3.68 16.28 -2.90
CA ALA A 184 2.92 17.11 -1.96
C ALA A 184 2.73 18.57 -2.42
N GLN A 185 3.67 19.10 -3.23
CA GLN A 185 3.56 20.46 -3.76
C GLN A 185 2.28 20.71 -4.58
N PHE A 186 1.69 19.66 -5.18
CA PHE A 186 0.46 19.75 -5.96
C PHE A 186 -0.81 19.55 -5.13
N PHE A 187 -0.67 19.34 -3.81
CA PHE A 187 -1.79 19.14 -2.88
C PHE A 187 -1.86 20.24 -1.81
N GLY A 188 -1.44 21.45 -2.16
CA GLY A 188 -1.53 22.62 -1.30
C GLY A 188 -0.43 22.73 -0.22
N VAL A 189 0.59 21.89 -0.30
CA VAL A 189 1.74 21.94 0.62
C VAL A 189 2.96 22.47 -0.15
N PRO A 190 3.62 23.58 0.28
CA PRO A 190 4.78 24.14 -0.42
C PRO A 190 6.05 23.32 -0.18
N GLN A 191 5.99 22.02 -0.42
CA GLN A 191 7.09 21.08 -0.22
C GLN A 191 7.17 20.10 -1.39
N ARG A 192 8.33 19.99 -2.00
CA ARG A 192 8.64 18.90 -2.94
C ARG A 192 8.85 17.61 -2.17
N ARG A 193 7.80 16.81 -2.06
CA ARG A 193 7.81 15.52 -1.38
C ARG A 193 7.13 14.47 -2.26
N ARG A 194 7.94 13.80 -3.07
CA ARG A 194 7.46 12.73 -3.95
C ARG A 194 7.32 11.42 -3.19
N ARG A 195 6.18 10.76 -3.37
CA ARG A 195 5.87 9.46 -2.79
C ARG A 195 5.17 8.56 -3.79
N ILE A 196 5.41 7.27 -3.68
CA ILE A 196 4.59 6.25 -4.34
C ILE A 196 3.34 6.09 -3.48
N ALA A 197 2.17 6.17 -4.10
CA ALA A 197 0.94 5.62 -3.56
C ALA A 197 0.61 4.35 -4.36
N LEU A 198 0.42 3.23 -3.66
CA LEU A 198 0.01 1.96 -4.24
C LEU A 198 -1.28 1.53 -3.57
N VAL A 199 -2.29 1.20 -4.36
CA VAL A 199 -3.60 0.71 -3.92
C VAL A 199 -3.82 -0.69 -4.46
N VAL A 200 -4.30 -1.59 -3.62
CA VAL A 200 -4.73 -2.94 -4.01
C VAL A 200 -6.20 -3.11 -3.65
N ASP A 201 -7.00 -3.58 -4.60
CA ASP A 201 -8.33 -4.14 -4.38
C ASP A 201 -8.22 -5.66 -4.43
N PHE A 202 -8.36 -6.34 -3.29
CA PHE A 202 -8.25 -7.80 -3.16
C PHE A 202 -9.53 -8.55 -3.55
N ALA A 203 -10.54 -7.84 -4.07
CA ALA A 203 -11.82 -8.45 -4.40
C ALA A 203 -12.50 -7.79 -5.62
N GLY A 204 -11.70 -7.14 -6.49
CA GLY A 204 -12.23 -6.51 -7.68
C GLY A 204 -11.19 -5.76 -8.51
N LEU A 205 -11.66 -5.00 -9.49
CA LEU A 205 -10.82 -4.32 -10.47
C LEU A 205 -10.79 -2.79 -10.29
N CYS A 206 -11.17 -2.29 -9.09
CA CYS A 206 -11.36 -0.87 -8.84
C CYS A 206 -10.11 -0.11 -8.39
N ALA A 207 -8.95 -0.76 -8.17
CA ALA A 207 -7.75 -0.05 -7.73
C ALA A 207 -7.31 1.08 -8.67
N PRO A 208 -7.35 0.94 -10.02
CA PRO A 208 -7.08 2.05 -10.93
C PRO A 208 -8.09 3.19 -10.81
N GLU A 209 -9.38 2.88 -10.67
CA GLU A 209 -10.44 3.88 -10.52
C GLU A 209 -10.27 4.70 -9.24
N VAL A 210 -9.86 4.03 -8.14
CA VAL A 210 -9.59 4.70 -6.86
C VAL A 210 -8.36 5.61 -6.94
N LEU A 211 -7.29 5.16 -7.60
CA LEU A 211 -6.02 5.89 -7.60
C LEU A 211 -5.91 6.96 -8.68
N PHE A 212 -6.59 6.78 -9.83
CA PHE A 212 -6.52 7.68 -10.97
C PHE A 212 -7.82 8.49 -11.14
N ILE A 213 -8.38 9.02 -10.03
CA ILE A 213 -9.59 9.85 -10.05
C ILE A 213 -9.32 11.11 -10.89
N ASP A 214 -10.24 11.38 -11.83
CA ASP A 214 -10.15 12.48 -12.79
C ASP A 214 -10.62 13.82 -12.21
N ASP A 215 -11.46 13.84 -11.20
CA ASP A 215 -12.15 15.03 -10.75
C ASP A 215 -11.51 15.63 -9.48
N GLY A 216 -10.90 16.81 -9.66
CA GLY A 216 -10.69 17.78 -8.58
C GLY A 216 -9.34 17.80 -7.90
N LEU A 217 -8.36 17.03 -8.32
CA LEU A 217 -6.98 17.26 -7.89
C LEU A 217 -6.31 18.22 -8.89
N PRO A 218 -6.01 19.47 -8.51
CA PRO A 218 -5.16 20.33 -9.31
C PRO A 218 -3.79 19.70 -9.31
N GLY A 219 -3.46 18.95 -10.35
CA GLY A 219 -2.19 18.36 -10.24
C GLY A 219 -1.75 17.73 -11.49
N TYR A 220 -0.70 17.63 -11.79
CA TYR A 220 0.23 17.01 -12.72
C TYR A 220 -0.44 16.29 -13.89
N TYR A 221 -1.00 17.09 -14.79
CA TYR A 221 -1.12 16.72 -16.19
C TYR A 221 -0.18 17.62 -17.00
N PRO A 222 0.59 17.07 -17.97
CA PRO A 222 1.25 17.91 -18.95
C PRO A 222 0.19 18.81 -19.61
N GLU A 223 0.46 20.09 -19.73
CA GLU A 223 -0.46 21.03 -20.38
C GLU A 223 -0.96 20.45 -21.71
N GLY A 224 -2.28 20.37 -21.87
CA GLY A 224 -2.94 19.93 -23.11
C GLY A 224 -3.36 18.46 -23.19
N GLN A 225 -3.30 17.67 -22.11
CA GLN A 225 -3.81 16.29 -22.14
C GLN A 225 -4.85 16.06 -21.04
N SER A 226 -6.02 15.54 -21.43
CA SER A 226 -6.98 15.06 -20.45
C SER A 226 -6.46 13.76 -19.79
N PRO A 227 -6.84 13.48 -18.52
CA PRO A 227 -6.50 12.25 -17.83
C PRO A 227 -6.83 10.99 -18.62
N ARG A 228 -7.95 11.03 -19.35
CA ARG A 228 -8.43 9.94 -20.19
C ARG A 228 -7.52 9.65 -21.39
N GLU A 229 -6.89 10.67 -21.97
CA GLU A 229 -5.95 10.51 -23.10
C GLU A 229 -4.58 10.04 -22.62
N ALA A 230 -4.11 10.49 -21.46
CA ALA A 230 -2.88 9.98 -20.83
C ALA A 230 -3.03 8.49 -20.46
N PHE A 231 -4.21 8.11 -19.95
CA PHE A 231 -4.57 6.73 -19.62
C PHE A 231 -4.62 5.84 -20.88
N ALA A 232 -5.29 6.30 -21.95
CA ALA A 232 -5.38 5.56 -23.21
C ALA A 232 -4.01 5.35 -23.88
N ARG A 233 -3.08 6.30 -23.74
CA ARG A 233 -1.70 6.18 -24.27
C ARG A 233 -0.83 5.23 -23.44
N SER A 234 -1.02 5.15 -22.12
CA SER A 234 -0.30 4.17 -21.28
C SER A 234 -0.71 2.74 -21.61
N LEU A 235 -1.99 2.53 -21.97
CA LEU A 235 -2.49 1.24 -22.47
C LEU A 235 -1.86 0.84 -23.81
N ALA A 236 -1.71 1.80 -24.73
CA ALA A 236 -1.15 1.55 -26.06
C ALA A 236 0.38 1.36 -26.07
N ALA A 237 1.09 1.84 -25.05
CA ALA A 237 2.54 1.71 -24.93
C ALA A 237 3.00 0.45 -24.16
N GLY A 238 2.07 -0.30 -23.60
CA GLY A 238 2.31 -1.57 -22.88
C GLY A 238 1.87 -2.83 -23.64
N ALA A 239 1.47 -2.71 -24.89
CA ALA A 239 1.10 -3.81 -25.77
C ALA A 239 2.25 -4.21 -26.72
#